data_0cc87d66749073c4d912e602fcffffc1
#
_entry.id   0cc87d66749073c4d912e602fcffffc1
#
_cell.length_a   1.000
_cell.length_b   1.000
_cell.length_c   1.000
_cell.angle_alpha   90.00
_cell.angle_beta   90.00
_cell.angle_gamma   90.00
#
_symmetry.space_group_name_H-M   'P 1'
#
loop_
_entity.id
_entity.type
_entity.pdbx_description
1 polymer ?
#
loop_
_entity_poly.entity_id
_entity_poly.type
_entity_poly.pdbx_seq_one_letter_code
_entity_poly.pdbx_strand_id
1 'polypeptide(L)'
;MSLFTQMIQLQMQILLMLGIGFFLRKKEIVTAEIRKGLSTLLINVVLPCTVILSFMNDSNVNSDLLMACLVAVIISAIIQTISIIGSKYLFQKYEKTDANVLTYGMIVSNSAFIGIPVIQSIYGSEAIMFASVFQIPIIVTMWTVGLALFKPIDPKHALKSVFKNPSVVAVLIGFIIMLTGIKFPVFITKTISSIAACTTAISMFVVGSILAEIE
;
A
#
# COMPACT_ATOMS: atom_id res chain seq x y z
N MET A 1 17.79 -10.04 21.54
CA MET A 1 17.89 -10.69 20.21
C MET A 1 18.57 -9.73 19.25
N SER A 2 19.47 -10.21 18.39
CA SER A 2 20.09 -9.32 17.41
C SER A 2 19.04 -8.85 16.38
N LEU A 3 19.20 -7.63 15.85
CA LEU A 3 18.33 -7.08 14.80
C LEU A 3 18.19 -8.07 13.62
N PHE A 4 19.29 -8.74 13.29
CA PHE A 4 19.33 -9.77 12.24
C PHE A 4 18.39 -10.96 12.52
N THR A 5 18.35 -11.46 13.77
CA THR A 5 17.45 -12.56 14.15
C THR A 5 15.98 -12.14 14.05
N GLN A 6 15.64 -10.91 14.45
CA GLN A 6 14.29 -10.36 14.33
C GLN A 6 13.86 -10.26 12.86
N MET A 7 14.75 -9.77 11.99
CA MET A 7 14.47 -9.67 10.55
C MET A 7 14.24 -11.05 9.90
N ILE A 8 15.04 -12.08 10.28
CA ILE A 8 14.84 -13.45 9.78
C ILE A 8 13.50 -14.00 10.23
N GLN A 9 13.16 -13.87 11.52
CA GLN A 9 11.87 -14.36 12.04
C GLN A 9 10.70 -13.73 11.31
N LEU A 10 10.80 -12.44 11.02
CA LEU A 10 9.78 -11.70 10.30
C LEU A 10 9.64 -12.16 8.85
N GLN A 11 10.77 -12.37 8.16
CA GLN A 11 10.75 -12.92 6.80
C GLN A 11 10.13 -14.33 6.78
N MET A 12 10.48 -15.17 7.74
CA MET A 12 9.89 -16.51 7.86
C MET A 12 8.39 -16.45 8.14
N GLN A 13 7.93 -15.52 8.99
CA GLN A 13 6.51 -15.31 9.23
C GLN A 13 5.76 -14.91 7.95
N ILE A 14 6.29 -13.96 7.19
CA ILE A 14 5.72 -13.52 5.91
C ILE A 14 5.67 -14.69 4.93
N LEU A 15 6.77 -15.45 4.79
CA LEU A 15 6.84 -16.60 3.91
C LEU A 15 5.84 -17.70 4.29
N LEU A 16 5.65 -17.96 5.57
CA LEU A 16 4.65 -18.93 6.05
C LEU A 16 3.24 -18.47 5.68
N MET A 17 2.90 -17.21 5.88
CA MET A 17 1.59 -16.65 5.52
C MET A 17 1.36 -16.71 3.99
N LEU A 18 2.38 -16.38 3.18
CA LEU A 18 2.34 -16.54 1.73
C LEU A 18 2.12 -18.00 1.34
N GLY A 19 2.85 -18.93 1.98
CA GLY A 19 2.69 -20.37 1.79
C GLY A 19 1.26 -20.85 2.12
N ILE A 20 0.68 -20.38 3.22
CA ILE A 20 -0.73 -20.68 3.55
C ILE A 20 -1.65 -20.18 2.44
N GLY A 21 -1.50 -18.92 1.99
CA GLY A 21 -2.30 -18.37 0.88
C GLY A 21 -2.16 -19.18 -0.41
N PHE A 22 -0.95 -19.62 -0.74
CA PHE A 22 -0.65 -20.50 -1.86
C PHE A 22 -1.39 -21.84 -1.76
N PHE A 23 -1.30 -22.52 -0.61
CA PHE A 23 -1.98 -23.80 -0.38
C PHE A 23 -3.50 -23.66 -0.38
N LEU A 24 -4.05 -22.60 0.19
CA LEU A 24 -5.49 -22.32 0.16
C LEU A 24 -6.00 -22.17 -1.28
N ARG A 25 -5.20 -21.60 -2.17
CA ARG A 25 -5.53 -21.50 -3.61
C ARG A 25 -5.44 -22.86 -4.30
N LYS A 26 -4.37 -23.63 -4.07
CA LYS A 26 -4.19 -24.97 -4.65
C LYS A 26 -5.27 -25.97 -4.16
N LYS A 27 -5.83 -25.74 -2.97
CA LYS A 27 -6.97 -26.51 -2.42
C LYS A 27 -8.34 -25.96 -2.85
N GLU A 28 -8.37 -24.94 -3.71
CA GLU A 28 -9.60 -24.27 -4.17
C GLU A 28 -10.46 -23.64 -3.05
N ILE A 29 -9.93 -23.55 -1.82
CA ILE A 29 -10.59 -22.85 -0.71
C ILE A 29 -10.66 -21.35 -1.00
N VAL A 30 -9.58 -20.77 -1.53
CA VAL A 30 -9.55 -19.39 -2.00
C VAL A 30 -9.69 -19.38 -3.52
N THR A 31 -10.93 -19.27 -4.00
CA THR A 31 -11.24 -19.10 -5.42
C THR A 31 -10.87 -17.70 -5.89
N ALA A 32 -10.90 -17.46 -7.21
CA ALA A 32 -10.67 -16.12 -7.78
C ALA A 32 -11.67 -15.08 -7.26
N GLU A 33 -12.92 -15.48 -7.02
CA GLU A 33 -13.97 -14.61 -6.47
C GLU A 33 -13.70 -14.26 -5.00
N ILE A 34 -13.35 -15.25 -4.17
CA ILE A 34 -12.99 -15.02 -2.76
C ILE A 34 -11.77 -14.12 -2.67
N ARG A 35 -10.73 -14.35 -3.49
CA ARG A 35 -9.56 -13.47 -3.56
C ARG A 35 -9.93 -12.04 -3.92
N LYS A 36 -10.79 -11.84 -4.92
CA LYS A 36 -11.29 -10.50 -5.30
C LYS A 36 -12.04 -9.86 -4.14
N GLY A 37 -12.88 -10.60 -3.43
CA GLY A 37 -13.58 -10.13 -2.23
C GLY A 37 -12.61 -9.71 -1.12
N LEU A 38 -11.62 -10.55 -0.80
CA LEU A 38 -10.57 -10.26 0.18
C LEU A 38 -9.75 -9.01 -0.20
N SER A 39 -9.36 -8.88 -1.46
CA SER A 39 -8.66 -7.69 -1.96
C SER A 39 -9.51 -6.43 -1.84
N THR A 40 -10.81 -6.53 -2.15
CA THR A 40 -11.74 -5.40 -2.02
C THR A 40 -11.92 -5.00 -0.57
N LEU A 41 -12.09 -5.96 0.35
CA LEU A 41 -12.16 -5.69 1.79
C LEU A 41 -10.87 -5.06 2.31
N LEU A 42 -9.73 -5.59 1.91
CA LEU A 42 -8.42 -5.08 2.29
C LEU A 42 -8.25 -3.61 1.88
N ILE A 43 -8.51 -3.27 0.61
CA ILE A 43 -8.30 -1.94 0.06
C ILE A 43 -9.31 -0.92 0.63
N ASN A 44 -10.57 -1.32 0.81
CA ASN A 44 -11.62 -0.37 1.18
C ASN A 44 -11.86 -0.23 2.68
N VAL A 45 -11.41 -1.20 3.50
CA VAL A 45 -11.68 -1.20 4.95
C VAL A 45 -10.39 -1.35 5.74
N VAL A 46 -9.65 -2.43 5.51
CA VAL A 46 -8.52 -2.81 6.39
C VAL A 46 -7.36 -1.83 6.26
N LEU A 47 -6.92 -1.51 5.04
CA LEU A 47 -5.84 -0.54 4.80
C LEU A 47 -6.21 0.88 5.27
N PRO A 48 -7.39 1.44 4.98
CA PRO A 48 -7.82 2.71 5.56
C PRO A 48 -7.77 2.72 7.09
N CYS A 49 -8.24 1.67 7.75
CA CYS A 49 -8.15 1.57 9.21
C CYS A 49 -6.69 1.54 9.70
N THR A 50 -5.82 0.84 9.00
CA THR A 50 -4.38 0.77 9.33
C THR A 50 -3.71 2.14 9.20
N VAL A 51 -4.03 2.85 8.12
CA VAL A 51 -3.54 4.22 7.89
C VAL A 51 -4.06 5.16 8.97
N ILE A 52 -5.36 5.20 9.23
CA ILE A 52 -5.95 6.07 10.26
C ILE A 52 -5.34 5.78 11.64
N LEU A 53 -5.17 4.50 12.00
CA LEU A 53 -4.57 4.10 13.27
C LEU A 53 -3.15 4.65 13.43
N SER A 54 -2.34 4.68 12.37
CA SER A 54 -0.98 5.20 12.42
C SER A 54 -0.91 6.69 12.77
N PHE A 55 -1.89 7.48 12.29
CA PHE A 55 -2.00 8.89 12.65
C PHE A 55 -2.60 9.13 14.05
N MET A 56 -3.41 8.19 14.56
CA MET A 56 -3.99 8.31 15.90
C MET A 56 -2.97 8.05 17.01
N ASN A 57 -1.90 7.30 16.74
CA ASN A 57 -0.89 6.95 17.73
C ASN A 57 0.12 8.08 17.96
N ASP A 58 0.24 9.02 17.03
CA ASP A 58 1.13 10.17 17.14
C ASP A 58 0.43 11.36 17.81
N SER A 59 0.66 11.50 19.11
CA SER A 59 0.10 12.60 19.93
C SER A 59 0.93 13.88 19.90
N ASN A 60 2.12 13.88 19.33
CA ASN A 60 3.04 15.02 19.28
C ASN A 60 3.25 15.53 17.86
N VAL A 61 2.30 16.32 17.38
CA VAL A 61 2.49 17.04 16.12
C VAL A 61 3.53 18.13 16.34
N ASN A 62 4.72 17.91 15.81
CA ASN A 62 5.77 18.92 15.75
C ASN A 62 6.12 19.23 14.30
N SER A 63 6.83 20.33 14.08
CA SER A 63 7.30 20.74 12.75
C SER A 63 8.16 19.66 12.08
N ASP A 64 8.92 18.89 12.86
CA ASP A 64 9.82 17.86 12.35
C ASP A 64 9.05 16.68 11.75
N LEU A 65 7.93 16.28 12.38
CA LEU A 65 7.04 15.24 11.85
C LEU A 65 6.41 15.65 10.51
N LEU A 66 5.91 16.89 10.44
CA LEU A 66 5.32 17.42 9.20
C LEU A 66 6.36 17.53 8.09
N MET A 67 7.58 17.98 8.44
CA MET A 67 8.70 18.06 7.50
C MET A 67 9.09 16.64 7.00
N ALA A 68 9.13 15.64 7.88
CA ALA A 68 9.43 14.26 7.50
C ALA A 68 8.37 13.69 6.55
N CYS A 69 7.09 13.96 6.78
CA CYS A 69 6.01 13.59 5.86
C CYS A 69 6.17 14.27 4.49
N LEU A 70 6.47 15.56 4.46
CA LEU A 70 6.70 16.30 3.23
C LEU A 70 7.92 15.76 2.47
N VAL A 71 9.01 15.48 3.16
CA VAL A 71 10.20 14.85 2.56
C VAL A 71 9.86 13.47 1.99
N ALA A 72 9.05 12.66 2.67
CA ALA A 72 8.61 11.36 2.16
C ALA A 72 7.82 11.48 0.85
N VAL A 73 6.92 12.47 0.73
CA VAL A 73 6.19 12.76 -0.52
C VAL A 73 7.14 13.18 -1.63
N ILE A 74 8.08 14.10 -1.34
CA ILE A 74 9.04 14.60 -2.33
C ILE A 74 9.92 13.45 -2.84
N ILE A 75 10.47 12.63 -1.95
CA ILE A 75 11.30 11.48 -2.32
C ILE A 75 10.50 10.52 -3.20
N SER A 76 9.26 10.20 -2.82
CA SER A 76 8.39 9.35 -3.62
C SER A 76 8.11 9.94 -4.99
N ALA A 77 7.81 11.24 -5.09
CA ALA A 77 7.57 11.92 -6.35
C ALA A 77 8.82 11.91 -7.27
N ILE A 78 10.01 12.09 -6.69
CA ILE A 78 11.28 11.99 -7.44
C ILE A 78 11.47 10.57 -7.97
N ILE A 79 11.28 9.54 -7.13
CA ILE A 79 11.39 8.14 -7.53
C ILE A 79 10.41 7.83 -8.66
N GLN A 80 9.14 8.27 -8.54
CA GLN A 80 8.14 8.08 -9.58
C GLN A 80 8.54 8.76 -10.89
N THR A 81 9.04 9.97 -10.83
CA THR A 81 9.51 10.70 -12.02
C THR A 81 10.68 9.98 -12.70
N ILE A 82 11.67 9.52 -11.92
CA ILE A 82 12.80 8.74 -12.42
C ILE A 82 12.31 7.42 -13.05
N SER A 83 11.35 6.74 -12.42
CA SER A 83 10.79 5.49 -12.94
C SER A 83 10.04 5.70 -14.26
N ILE A 84 9.25 6.78 -14.39
CA ILE A 84 8.54 7.13 -15.63
C ILE A 84 9.53 7.46 -16.75
N ILE A 85 10.56 8.25 -16.46
CA ILE A 85 11.57 8.60 -17.46
C ILE A 85 12.40 7.36 -17.82
N GLY A 86 12.86 6.61 -16.83
CA GLY A 86 13.66 5.41 -17.01
C GLY A 86 12.96 4.34 -17.83
N SER A 87 11.66 4.12 -17.60
CA SER A 87 10.87 3.14 -18.35
C SER A 87 10.85 3.42 -19.85
N LYS A 88 10.80 4.70 -20.25
CA LYS A 88 10.82 5.10 -21.68
C LYS A 88 12.13 4.70 -22.36
N TYR A 89 13.26 4.73 -21.65
CA TYR A 89 14.57 4.34 -22.20
C TYR A 89 14.79 2.83 -22.14
N LEU A 90 14.36 2.19 -21.04
CA LEU A 90 14.56 0.76 -20.84
C LEU A 90 13.72 -0.11 -21.77
N PHE A 91 12.47 0.30 -22.00
CA PHE A 91 11.50 -0.51 -22.74
C PHE A 91 11.23 -0.05 -24.18
N GLN A 92 11.98 0.92 -24.70
CA GLN A 92 11.82 1.42 -26.08
C GLN A 92 12.01 0.38 -27.19
N LYS A 93 12.70 -0.73 -26.90
CA LYS A 93 12.97 -1.82 -27.86
C LYS A 93 11.86 -2.88 -27.93
N TYR A 94 10.93 -2.85 -26.98
CA TYR A 94 9.83 -3.81 -26.92
C TYR A 94 8.64 -3.33 -27.76
N GLU A 95 7.78 -4.25 -28.16
CA GLU A 95 6.51 -3.90 -28.76
C GLU A 95 5.69 -3.03 -27.80
N LYS A 96 4.87 -2.13 -28.34
CA LYS A 96 4.15 -1.11 -27.56
C LYS A 96 3.30 -1.72 -26.43
N THR A 97 2.70 -2.88 -26.67
CA THR A 97 1.87 -3.58 -25.68
C THR A 97 2.73 -4.06 -24.52
N ASP A 98 3.83 -4.74 -24.81
CA ASP A 98 4.74 -5.26 -23.79
C ASP A 98 5.45 -4.14 -23.04
N ALA A 99 5.92 -3.11 -23.77
CA ALA A 99 6.49 -1.91 -23.18
C ALA A 99 5.55 -1.23 -22.18
N ASN A 100 4.25 -1.16 -22.48
CA ASN A 100 3.25 -0.59 -21.58
C ASN A 100 3.08 -1.42 -20.31
N VAL A 101 3.03 -2.75 -20.42
CA VAL A 101 2.93 -3.67 -19.27
C VAL A 101 4.18 -3.58 -18.39
N LEU A 102 5.36 -3.60 -18.98
CA LEU A 102 6.63 -3.47 -18.27
C LEU A 102 6.77 -2.09 -17.59
N THR A 103 6.38 -1.02 -18.30
CA THR A 103 6.34 0.34 -17.74
C THR A 103 5.39 0.40 -16.55
N TYR A 104 4.17 -0.15 -16.67
CA TYR A 104 3.20 -0.17 -15.57
C TYR A 104 3.78 -0.91 -14.36
N GLY A 105 4.39 -2.08 -14.55
CA GLY A 105 5.03 -2.85 -13.49
C GLY A 105 6.18 -2.10 -12.80
N MET A 106 6.90 -1.24 -13.54
CA MET A 106 7.99 -0.43 -12.99
C MET A 106 7.49 0.77 -12.17
N ILE A 107 6.40 1.43 -12.61
CA ILE A 107 5.89 2.65 -11.96
C ILE A 107 4.86 2.36 -10.85
N VAL A 108 4.20 1.20 -10.88
CA VAL A 108 3.18 0.83 -9.89
C VAL A 108 3.71 -0.28 -9.00
N SER A 109 4.29 0.10 -7.87
CA SER A 109 4.79 -0.87 -6.88
C SER A 109 3.64 -1.45 -6.05
N ASN A 110 3.80 -2.72 -5.61
CA ASN A 110 2.87 -3.37 -4.70
C ASN A 110 3.14 -2.95 -3.22
N SER A 111 3.22 -1.65 -3.00
CA SER A 111 3.57 -1.08 -1.70
C SER A 111 2.45 -1.23 -0.65
N ALA A 112 1.18 -1.31 -1.07
CA ALA A 112 0.07 -1.48 -0.15
C ALA A 112 0.00 -2.90 0.43
N PHE A 113 0.11 -3.94 -0.42
CA PHE A 113 -0.07 -5.33 0.02
C PHE A 113 1.18 -5.94 0.66
N ILE A 114 2.37 -5.56 0.17
CA ILE A 114 3.65 -6.10 0.67
C ILE A 114 4.39 -5.05 1.49
N GLY A 115 4.46 -3.81 1.01
CA GLY A 115 5.26 -2.76 1.63
C GLY A 115 4.79 -2.40 3.04
N ILE A 116 3.50 -2.10 3.23
CA ILE A 116 2.96 -1.72 4.55
C ILE A 116 3.17 -2.83 5.60
N PRO A 117 2.81 -4.11 5.37
CA PRO A 117 3.09 -5.18 6.32
C PRO A 117 4.57 -5.32 6.68
N VAL A 118 5.47 -5.20 5.72
CA VAL A 118 6.92 -5.28 5.96
C VAL A 118 7.40 -4.11 6.82
N ILE A 119 7.01 -2.88 6.47
CA ILE A 119 7.37 -1.68 7.23
C ILE A 119 6.82 -1.75 8.65
N GLN A 120 5.56 -2.13 8.81
CA GLN A 120 4.91 -2.31 10.11
C GLN A 120 5.66 -3.29 11.00
N SER A 121 6.11 -4.38 10.42
CA SER A 121 6.79 -5.44 11.14
C SER A 121 8.21 -5.07 11.56
N ILE A 122 8.92 -4.24 10.79
CA ILE A 122 10.30 -3.82 11.08
C ILE A 122 10.35 -2.59 11.98
N TYR A 123 9.53 -1.59 11.67
CA TYR A 123 9.60 -0.26 12.27
C TYR A 123 8.38 0.07 13.17
N GLY A 124 7.42 -0.85 13.28
CA GLY A 124 6.22 -0.64 14.09
C GLY A 124 5.12 0.17 13.38
N SER A 125 4.04 0.43 14.11
CA SER A 125 2.86 1.12 13.60
C SER A 125 3.11 2.59 13.24
N GLU A 126 4.05 3.25 13.87
CA GLU A 126 4.38 4.66 13.62
C GLU A 126 4.92 4.87 12.19
N ALA A 127 5.71 3.93 11.69
CA ALA A 127 6.27 4.00 10.34
C ALA A 127 5.20 3.88 9.22
N ILE A 128 4.02 3.35 9.54
CA ILE A 128 2.91 3.23 8.57
C ILE A 128 2.45 4.60 8.09
N MET A 129 2.48 5.62 8.95
CA MET A 129 2.12 6.98 8.58
C MET A 129 3.00 7.48 7.43
N PHE A 130 4.33 7.37 7.56
CA PHE A 130 5.27 7.79 6.52
C PHE A 130 5.11 6.95 5.25
N ALA A 131 4.91 5.63 5.39
CA ALA A 131 4.65 4.74 4.27
C ALA A 131 3.36 5.11 3.53
N SER A 132 2.31 5.51 4.26
CA SER A 132 1.02 5.90 3.69
C SER A 132 1.11 7.22 2.91
N VAL A 133 1.84 8.19 3.47
CA VAL A 133 2.09 9.47 2.80
C VAL A 133 2.97 9.26 1.57
N PHE A 134 3.98 8.42 1.65
CA PHE A 134 4.86 8.03 0.53
C PHE A 134 4.07 7.38 -0.62
N GLN A 135 2.95 6.72 -0.35
CA GLN A 135 2.11 6.11 -1.39
C GLN A 135 1.31 7.12 -2.23
N ILE A 136 1.11 8.35 -1.77
CA ILE A 136 0.28 9.34 -2.48
C ILE A 136 0.78 9.57 -3.92
N PRO A 137 2.06 9.88 -4.18
CA PRO A 137 2.57 10.04 -5.55
C PRO A 137 2.44 8.76 -6.39
N ILE A 138 2.58 7.57 -5.78
CA ILE A 138 2.41 6.28 -6.47
C ILE A 138 0.96 6.13 -6.95
N ILE A 139 -0.01 6.44 -6.08
CA ILE A 139 -1.45 6.38 -6.41
C ILE A 139 -1.78 7.40 -7.50
N VAL A 140 -1.25 8.62 -7.41
CA VAL A 140 -1.41 9.64 -8.46
C VAL A 140 -0.86 9.12 -9.79
N THR A 141 0.35 8.59 -9.79
CA THR A 141 0.98 8.03 -11.00
C THR A 141 0.17 6.85 -11.57
N MET A 142 -0.32 5.96 -10.72
CA MET A 142 -1.15 4.82 -11.12
C MET A 142 -2.42 5.26 -11.86
N TRP A 143 -3.15 6.26 -11.33
CA TRP A 143 -4.40 6.73 -11.90
C TRP A 143 -4.23 7.72 -13.06
N THR A 144 -3.05 8.27 -13.25
CA THR A 144 -2.70 9.18 -14.35
C THR A 144 -1.89 8.47 -15.43
N VAL A 145 -0.58 8.44 -15.28
CA VAL A 145 0.36 7.85 -16.24
C VAL A 145 0.09 6.35 -16.45
N GLY A 146 -0.07 5.60 -15.35
CA GLY A 146 -0.28 4.15 -15.41
C GLY A 146 -1.51 3.76 -16.22
N LEU A 147 -2.63 4.42 -15.98
CA LEU A 147 -3.86 4.13 -16.72
C LEU A 147 -3.80 4.64 -18.17
N ALA A 148 -3.06 5.75 -18.42
CA ALA A 148 -2.88 6.32 -19.77
C ALA A 148 -2.11 5.39 -20.72
N LEU A 149 -1.32 4.45 -20.20
CA LEU A 149 -0.62 3.44 -21.01
C LEU A 149 -1.60 2.51 -21.74
N PHE A 150 -2.77 2.26 -21.17
CA PHE A 150 -3.73 1.26 -21.70
C PHE A 150 -4.98 1.85 -22.34
N LYS A 151 -5.36 3.08 -21.98
CA LYS A 151 -6.54 3.75 -22.53
C LYS A 151 -6.42 5.27 -22.45
N PRO A 152 -7.07 6.01 -23.39
CA PRO A 152 -7.21 7.46 -23.26
C PRO A 152 -7.89 7.83 -21.94
N ILE A 153 -7.36 8.83 -21.23
CA ILE A 153 -7.87 9.26 -19.93
C ILE A 153 -8.28 10.72 -19.99
N ASP A 154 -9.45 11.01 -19.45
CA ASP A 154 -9.83 12.37 -19.08
C ASP A 154 -9.10 12.75 -17.77
N PRO A 155 -8.28 13.83 -17.79
CA PRO A 155 -7.55 14.30 -16.60
C PRO A 155 -8.46 14.56 -15.38
N LYS A 156 -9.69 15.05 -15.61
CA LYS A 156 -10.66 15.28 -14.53
C LYS A 156 -11.11 13.96 -13.89
N HIS A 157 -11.30 12.93 -14.70
CA HIS A 157 -11.67 11.61 -14.20
C HIS A 157 -10.53 10.94 -13.42
N ALA A 158 -9.29 11.10 -13.90
CA ALA A 158 -8.10 10.60 -13.19
C ALA A 158 -7.96 11.25 -11.81
N LEU A 159 -8.04 12.58 -11.74
CA LEU A 159 -7.96 13.31 -10.47
C LEU A 159 -9.07 12.91 -9.49
N LYS A 160 -10.31 12.80 -9.98
CA LYS A 160 -11.44 12.32 -9.18
C LYS A 160 -11.20 10.92 -8.62
N SER A 161 -10.57 10.04 -9.40
CA SER A 161 -10.23 8.67 -8.97
C SER A 161 -9.17 8.65 -7.86
N VAL A 162 -8.18 9.55 -7.92
CA VAL A 162 -7.20 9.71 -6.84
C VAL A 162 -7.88 10.12 -5.54
N PHE A 163 -8.71 11.17 -5.56
CA PHE A 163 -9.40 11.64 -4.36
C PHE A 163 -10.48 10.68 -3.83
N LYS A 164 -10.98 9.77 -4.66
CA LYS A 164 -11.88 8.69 -4.23
C LYS A 164 -11.15 7.44 -3.74
N ASN A 165 -9.83 7.39 -3.87
CA ASN A 165 -9.06 6.25 -3.41
C ASN A 165 -9.14 6.14 -1.87
N PRO A 166 -9.55 4.98 -1.32
CA PRO A 166 -9.75 4.83 0.13
C PRO A 166 -8.49 5.13 0.96
N SER A 167 -7.31 4.79 0.44
CA SER A 167 -6.05 5.07 1.14
C SER A 167 -5.73 6.56 1.18
N VAL A 168 -6.01 7.31 0.08
CA VAL A 168 -5.83 8.78 0.06
C VAL A 168 -6.81 9.46 1.03
N VAL A 169 -8.08 9.03 1.01
CA VAL A 169 -9.09 9.52 1.95
C VAL A 169 -8.67 9.25 3.40
N ALA A 170 -8.14 8.05 3.68
CA ALA A 170 -7.67 7.68 5.01
C ALA A 170 -6.49 8.54 5.47
N VAL A 171 -5.55 8.89 4.57
CA VAL A 171 -4.45 9.82 4.88
C VAL A 171 -5.00 11.20 5.22
N LEU A 172 -5.95 11.73 4.43
CA LEU A 172 -6.55 13.05 4.70
C LEU A 172 -7.28 13.07 6.06
N ILE A 173 -8.07 12.03 6.34
CA ILE A 173 -8.75 11.88 7.64
C ILE A 173 -7.69 11.76 8.77
N GLY A 174 -6.67 10.96 8.57
CA GLY A 174 -5.57 10.78 9.52
C GLY A 174 -4.86 12.10 9.85
N PHE A 175 -4.54 12.91 8.83
CA PHE A 175 -3.98 14.25 9.02
C PHE A 175 -4.91 15.17 9.84
N ILE A 176 -6.20 15.15 9.53
CA ILE A 176 -7.19 15.96 10.31
C ILE A 176 -7.19 15.50 11.77
N ILE A 177 -7.23 14.20 12.05
CA ILE A 177 -7.19 13.64 13.40
C ILE A 177 -5.92 14.08 14.12
N MET A 178 -4.77 13.93 13.47
CA MET A 178 -3.47 14.29 14.01
C MET A 178 -3.40 15.80 14.34
N LEU A 179 -3.83 16.67 13.43
CA LEU A 179 -3.77 18.13 13.62
C LEU A 179 -4.75 18.63 14.67
N THR A 180 -5.92 18.01 14.79
CA THR A 180 -6.94 18.39 15.78
C THR A 180 -6.72 17.81 17.16
N GLY A 181 -5.87 16.77 17.27
CA GLY A 181 -5.60 16.07 18.53
C GLY A 181 -6.85 15.39 19.14
N ILE A 182 -7.87 15.09 18.33
CA ILE A 182 -9.12 14.47 18.78
C ILE A 182 -8.81 13.09 19.38
N LYS A 183 -9.18 12.90 20.64
CA LYS A 183 -9.10 11.60 21.31
C LYS A 183 -10.42 10.85 21.14
N PHE A 184 -10.36 9.71 20.50
CA PHE A 184 -11.55 8.85 20.32
C PHE A 184 -11.81 7.99 21.57
N PRO A 185 -13.09 7.65 21.82
CA PRO A 185 -13.44 6.66 22.83
C PRO A 185 -12.70 5.33 22.60
N VAL A 186 -12.36 4.64 23.68
CA VAL A 186 -11.55 3.41 23.65
C VAL A 186 -12.13 2.33 22.73
N PHE A 187 -13.47 2.22 22.68
CA PHE A 187 -14.11 1.22 21.81
C PHE A 187 -13.88 1.49 20.32
N ILE A 188 -13.86 2.75 19.87
CA ILE A 188 -13.58 3.13 18.49
C ILE A 188 -12.13 2.79 18.14
N THR A 189 -11.17 3.20 18.98
CA THR A 189 -9.75 2.93 18.76
C THR A 189 -9.48 1.43 18.75
N LYS A 190 -10.06 0.64 19.66
CA LYS A 190 -9.94 -0.82 19.66
C LYS A 190 -10.54 -1.46 18.43
N THR A 191 -11.67 -0.98 17.93
CA THR A 191 -12.30 -1.50 16.70
C THR A 191 -11.38 -1.26 15.50
N ILE A 192 -10.88 -0.03 15.33
CA ILE A 192 -9.96 0.31 14.24
C ILE A 192 -8.68 -0.53 14.35
N SER A 193 -8.12 -0.70 15.54
CA SER A 193 -6.92 -1.50 15.78
C SER A 193 -7.14 -2.98 15.44
N SER A 194 -8.28 -3.56 15.81
CA SER A 194 -8.61 -4.96 15.50
C SER A 194 -8.74 -5.21 14.00
N ILE A 195 -9.35 -4.26 13.27
CA ILE A 195 -9.44 -4.32 11.81
C ILE A 195 -8.04 -4.17 11.18
N ALA A 196 -7.26 -3.21 11.64
CA ALA A 196 -5.91 -2.96 11.17
C ALA A 196 -4.97 -4.17 11.37
N ALA A 197 -5.14 -4.92 12.44
CA ALA A 197 -4.37 -6.13 12.71
C ALA A 197 -4.53 -7.23 11.64
N CYS A 198 -5.62 -7.20 10.87
CA CYS A 198 -5.86 -8.14 9.78
C CYS A 198 -5.03 -7.85 8.51
N THR A 199 -4.38 -6.68 8.42
CA THR A 199 -3.68 -6.21 7.21
C THR A 199 -2.66 -7.22 6.73
N THR A 200 -1.71 -7.62 7.57
CA THR A 200 -0.61 -8.51 7.18
C THR A 200 -1.12 -9.88 6.75
N ALA A 201 -2.03 -10.49 7.52
CA ALA A 201 -2.53 -11.83 7.21
C ALA A 201 -3.33 -11.85 5.90
N ILE A 202 -4.29 -10.94 5.73
CA ILE A 202 -5.11 -10.89 4.50
C ILE A 202 -4.26 -10.54 3.29
N SER A 203 -3.34 -9.57 3.40
CA SER A 203 -2.43 -9.21 2.31
C SER A 203 -1.60 -10.40 1.85
N MET A 204 -0.99 -11.13 2.78
CA MET A 204 -0.14 -12.26 2.45
C MET A 204 -0.93 -13.44 1.87
N PHE A 205 -2.14 -13.68 2.35
CA PHE A 205 -3.03 -14.71 1.75
C PHE A 205 -3.43 -14.35 0.32
N VAL A 206 -3.76 -13.08 0.06
CA VAL A 206 -4.07 -12.62 -1.30
C VAL A 206 -2.86 -12.77 -2.22
N VAL A 207 -1.67 -12.29 -1.80
CA VAL A 207 -0.44 -12.41 -2.61
C VAL A 207 -0.06 -13.87 -2.82
N GLY A 208 -0.10 -14.69 -1.78
CA GLY A 208 0.17 -16.13 -1.88
C GLY A 208 -0.78 -16.85 -2.85
N SER A 209 -2.07 -16.46 -2.84
CA SER A 209 -3.05 -17.01 -3.78
C SER A 209 -2.79 -16.60 -5.23
N ILE A 210 -2.22 -15.41 -5.47
CA ILE A 210 -1.80 -14.96 -6.81
C ILE A 210 -0.61 -15.77 -7.28
N LEU A 211 0.40 -15.97 -6.41
CA LEU A 211 1.59 -16.77 -6.74
C LEU A 211 1.24 -18.21 -7.14
N ALA A 212 0.17 -18.77 -6.59
CA ALA A 212 -0.29 -20.13 -6.92
C ALA A 212 -0.88 -20.26 -8.34
N GLU A 213 -1.18 -19.15 -9.02
CA GLU A 213 -1.71 -19.12 -10.41
C GLU A 213 -0.60 -18.88 -11.44
N ILE A 214 0.60 -18.53 -11.01
CA ILE A 214 1.75 -18.38 -11.90
C ILE A 214 2.25 -19.79 -12.24
N GLU A 215 2.21 -20.14 -13.53
CA GLU A 215 2.76 -21.37 -14.09
C GLU A 215 4.28 -21.27 -14.27
#